data_06e63b0f8926bea1a2e549f3d535fa46
#
_entry.id   06e63b0f8926bea1a2e549f3d535fa46
#
_cell.length_a   1.000
_cell.length_b   1.000
_cell.length_c   1.000
_cell.angle_alpha   90.00
_cell.angle_beta   90.00
_cell.angle_gamma   90.00
#
_symmetry.space_group_name_H-M   'P 1'
#
loop_
_entity.id
_entity.type
_entity.pdbx_description
1 polymer ?
#
loop_
_entity_poly.entity_id
_entity_poly.type
_entity_poly.pdbx_seq_one_letter_code
_entity_poly.pdbx_strand_id
1 'polypeptide(L)'
;KMKVCTCLNPLHTCLAIFGCLLGYRKISDEMKDRELVKLVETVGYKEGLPVVVDPIILSPKEFIDTVLKVRVPNPFMPDTPQRIATDTSQKLAIRFGETIKAYAADENLKVDDLQMIPLVFAGWMRYLMAVDDERKHFELSPDPLLAEICPQIEGIRLGDTDVEDVIRPIMENAKIFGVNLYEAGMADKV
;
A
#
# COMPACT_ATOMS: atom_id res chain seq x y z
N LYS A 1 -13.26 -11.24 -9.12
CA LYS A 1 -12.00 -10.49 -9.35
C LYS A 1 -11.96 -9.24 -8.50
N MET A 2 -12.96 -8.37 -8.55
CA MET A 2 -13.01 -7.09 -7.83
C MET A 2 -12.75 -7.22 -6.31
N LYS A 3 -13.44 -8.15 -5.61
CA LYS A 3 -13.24 -8.36 -4.16
C LYS A 3 -11.81 -8.69 -3.76
N VAL A 4 -11.14 -9.57 -4.51
CA VAL A 4 -9.76 -9.94 -4.21
C VAL A 4 -8.83 -8.75 -4.45
N CYS A 5 -9.03 -8.02 -5.54
CA CYS A 5 -8.18 -6.88 -5.90
C CYS A 5 -8.36 -5.70 -4.94
N THR A 6 -9.57 -5.48 -4.42
CA THR A 6 -9.88 -4.31 -3.57
C THR A 6 -9.89 -4.64 -2.07
N CYS A 7 -10.28 -5.86 -1.68
CA CYS A 7 -10.47 -6.20 -0.28
C CYS A 7 -9.37 -7.10 0.33
N LEU A 8 -8.56 -7.79 -0.47
CA LEU A 8 -7.50 -8.66 0.02
C LEU A 8 -6.12 -8.12 -0.35
N ASN A 9 -5.90 -7.91 -1.65
CA ASN A 9 -4.57 -7.58 -2.16
C ASN A 9 -4.01 -6.24 -1.65
N PRO A 10 -4.82 -5.16 -1.50
CA PRO A 10 -4.34 -3.93 -0.89
C PRO A 10 -3.85 -4.15 0.55
N LEU A 11 -4.58 -4.91 1.35
CA LEU A 11 -4.22 -5.18 2.75
C LEU A 11 -2.88 -5.93 2.86
N HIS A 12 -2.69 -6.93 2.00
CA HIS A 12 -1.40 -7.62 1.90
C HIS A 12 -0.26 -6.69 1.45
N THR A 13 -0.53 -5.73 0.55
CA THR A 13 0.49 -4.76 0.13
C THR A 13 0.87 -3.82 1.27
N CYS A 14 -0.09 -3.33 2.03
CA CYS A 14 0.17 -2.53 3.22
C CYS A 14 1.11 -3.27 4.17
N LEU A 15 0.76 -4.50 4.55
CA LEU A 15 1.57 -5.32 5.44
C LEU A 15 2.95 -5.61 4.85
N ALA A 16 3.04 -5.93 3.55
CA ALA A 16 4.33 -6.20 2.92
C ALA A 16 5.29 -5.00 2.99
N ILE A 17 4.81 -3.80 2.70
CA ILE A 17 5.62 -2.58 2.73
C ILE A 17 6.06 -2.28 4.16
N PHE A 18 5.10 -2.13 5.08
CA PHE A 18 5.40 -1.76 6.45
C PHE A 18 6.09 -2.89 7.23
N GLY A 19 5.78 -4.15 6.91
CA GLY A 19 6.47 -5.29 7.49
C GLY A 19 7.95 -5.33 7.15
N CYS A 20 8.35 -4.98 5.93
CA CYS A 20 9.76 -4.83 5.56
C CYS A 20 10.41 -3.67 6.34
N LEU A 21 9.74 -2.52 6.43
CA LEU A 21 10.26 -1.34 7.14
C LEU A 21 10.42 -1.56 8.64
N LEU A 22 9.53 -2.32 9.25
CA LEU A 22 9.52 -2.64 10.68
C LEU A 22 10.29 -3.93 11.02
N GLY A 23 10.90 -4.59 10.02
CA GLY A 23 11.72 -5.78 10.21
C GLY A 23 10.95 -7.06 10.53
N TYR A 24 9.65 -7.12 10.25
CA TYR A 24 8.86 -8.33 10.41
C TYR A 24 9.28 -9.42 9.41
N ARG A 25 9.14 -10.67 9.83
CA ARG A 25 9.46 -11.84 9.02
C ARG A 25 8.26 -12.68 8.60
N LYS A 26 7.13 -12.46 9.25
CA LYS A 26 5.85 -13.13 8.95
C LYS A 26 4.72 -12.11 8.98
N ILE A 27 3.85 -12.17 7.99
CA ILE A 27 2.63 -11.34 7.93
C ILE A 27 1.72 -11.59 9.15
N SER A 28 1.66 -12.83 9.65
CA SER A 28 0.84 -13.14 10.83
C SER A 28 1.35 -12.48 12.13
N ASP A 29 2.64 -12.15 12.22
CA ASP A 29 3.19 -11.46 13.38
C ASP A 29 2.86 -9.96 13.33
N GLU A 30 2.76 -9.37 12.15
CA GLU A 30 2.31 -7.99 11.96
C GLU A 30 0.89 -7.77 12.47
N MET A 31 0.04 -8.79 12.41
CA MET A 31 -1.34 -8.73 12.94
C MET A 31 -1.43 -8.70 14.47
N LYS A 32 -0.29 -8.78 15.17
CA LYS A 32 -0.19 -8.54 16.61
C LYS A 32 0.13 -7.08 16.93
N ASP A 33 0.58 -6.32 15.94
CA ASP A 33 0.84 -4.89 16.02
C ASP A 33 -0.45 -4.10 15.83
N ARG A 34 -0.84 -3.33 16.85
CA ARG A 34 -2.10 -2.58 16.86
C ARG A 34 -2.16 -1.50 15.77
N GLU A 35 -1.05 -0.87 15.45
CA GLU A 35 -1.02 0.20 14.44
C GLU A 35 -1.13 -0.39 13.03
N LEU A 36 -0.48 -1.52 12.77
CA LEU A 36 -0.63 -2.23 11.50
C LEU A 36 -2.05 -2.80 11.32
N VAL A 37 -2.64 -3.35 12.37
CA VAL A 37 -4.05 -3.76 12.34
C VAL A 37 -4.96 -2.58 12.02
N LYS A 38 -4.78 -1.43 12.68
CA LYS A 38 -5.56 -0.22 12.42
C LYS A 38 -5.38 0.30 10.99
N LEU A 39 -4.16 0.25 10.45
CA LEU A 39 -3.86 0.60 9.07
C LEU A 39 -4.70 -0.26 8.11
N VAL A 40 -4.58 -1.58 8.19
CA VAL A 40 -5.27 -2.48 7.26
C VAL A 40 -6.80 -2.47 7.46
N GLU A 41 -7.29 -2.29 8.67
CA GLU A 41 -8.72 -2.11 8.94
C GLU A 41 -9.23 -0.82 8.28
N THR A 42 -8.48 0.28 8.37
CA THR A 42 -8.88 1.55 7.75
C THR A 42 -8.86 1.44 6.23
N VAL A 43 -7.79 0.91 5.64
CA VAL A 43 -7.72 0.66 4.18
C VAL A 43 -8.85 -0.26 3.72
N GLY A 44 -9.14 -1.33 4.46
CA GLY A 44 -10.17 -2.30 4.08
C GLY A 44 -11.60 -1.77 4.23
N TYR A 45 -11.96 -1.31 5.43
CA TYR A 45 -13.34 -0.97 5.76
C TYR A 45 -13.74 0.45 5.39
N LYS A 46 -12.82 1.42 5.53
CA LYS A 46 -13.15 2.83 5.34
C LYS A 46 -12.83 3.34 3.95
N GLU A 47 -11.71 2.89 3.37
CA GLU A 47 -11.25 3.39 2.08
C GLU A 47 -11.59 2.46 0.91
N GLY A 48 -11.45 1.14 1.08
CA GLY A 48 -11.71 0.18 0.02
C GLY A 48 -13.18 -0.24 -0.09
N LEU A 49 -13.83 -0.54 1.04
CA LEU A 49 -15.20 -1.05 1.04
C LEU A 49 -16.22 -0.13 0.36
N PRO A 50 -16.18 1.21 0.49
CA PRO A 50 -17.14 2.11 -0.13
C PRO A 50 -17.23 1.99 -1.65
N VAL A 51 -16.14 1.58 -2.32
CA VAL A 51 -16.10 1.47 -3.80
C VAL A 51 -16.32 0.03 -4.30
N VAL A 52 -16.58 -0.92 -3.40
CA VAL A 52 -16.81 -2.32 -3.79
C VAL A 52 -18.28 -2.57 -4.03
N VAL A 53 -18.62 -2.95 -5.26
CA VAL A 53 -19.97 -3.40 -5.59
C VAL A 53 -20.31 -4.66 -4.82
N ASP A 54 -21.40 -4.65 -4.06
CA ASP A 54 -21.91 -5.84 -3.38
C ASP A 54 -22.60 -6.76 -4.40
N PRO A 55 -22.07 -7.96 -4.65
CA PRO A 55 -22.67 -8.91 -5.59
C PRO A 55 -23.82 -9.72 -4.97
N ILE A 56 -24.26 -9.39 -3.73
CA ILE A 56 -25.35 -10.03 -2.97
C ILE A 56 -24.99 -11.45 -2.49
N ILE A 57 -24.29 -12.25 -3.28
CA ILE A 57 -23.97 -13.66 -2.98
C ILE A 57 -22.93 -13.81 -1.85
N LEU A 58 -22.02 -12.87 -1.72
CA LEU A 58 -20.97 -12.85 -0.70
C LEU A 58 -20.67 -11.41 -0.31
N SER A 59 -21.02 -11.04 0.91
CA SER A 59 -20.79 -9.69 1.45
C SER A 59 -19.32 -9.30 1.37
N PRO A 60 -18.98 -8.14 0.77
CA PRO A 60 -17.60 -7.64 0.78
C PRO A 60 -17.07 -7.44 2.19
N LYS A 61 -17.93 -7.01 3.12
CA LYS A 61 -17.57 -6.83 4.53
C LYS A 61 -17.19 -8.16 5.20
N GLU A 62 -18.01 -9.22 5.02
CA GLU A 62 -17.70 -10.55 5.56
C GLU A 62 -16.43 -11.13 4.94
N PHE A 63 -16.16 -10.80 3.70
CA PHE A 63 -14.90 -11.19 3.06
C PHE A 63 -13.70 -10.50 3.72
N ILE A 64 -13.75 -9.19 3.97
CA ILE A 64 -12.70 -8.46 4.69
C ILE A 64 -12.57 -9.01 6.13
N ASP A 65 -13.68 -9.26 6.82
CA ASP A 65 -13.66 -9.88 8.15
C ASP A 65 -12.90 -11.21 8.15
N THR A 66 -13.18 -12.07 7.18
CA THR A 66 -12.48 -13.36 7.04
C THR A 66 -10.99 -13.18 6.75
N VAL A 67 -10.65 -12.22 5.89
CA VAL A 67 -9.25 -11.89 5.57
C VAL A 67 -8.50 -11.44 6.81
N LEU A 68 -9.02 -10.44 7.51
CA LEU A 68 -8.31 -9.79 8.63
C LEU A 68 -8.31 -10.62 9.91
N LYS A 69 -9.39 -11.38 10.18
CA LYS A 69 -9.55 -12.11 11.44
C LYS A 69 -9.09 -13.57 11.39
N VAL A 70 -9.05 -14.16 10.18
CA VAL A 70 -8.77 -15.60 10.03
C VAL A 70 -7.56 -15.85 9.15
N ARG A 71 -7.52 -15.26 7.96
CA ARG A 71 -6.52 -15.61 6.95
C ARG A 71 -5.16 -15.00 7.25
N VAL A 72 -5.10 -13.69 7.38
CA VAL A 72 -3.83 -12.95 7.58
C VAL A 72 -3.18 -13.27 8.92
N PRO A 73 -3.90 -13.39 10.06
CA PRO A 73 -3.31 -13.75 11.35
C PRO A 73 -2.88 -15.22 11.46
N ASN A 74 -3.18 -16.05 10.47
CA ASN A 74 -2.88 -17.48 10.53
C ASN A 74 -1.36 -17.75 10.47
N PRO A 75 -0.73 -18.25 11.56
CA PRO A 75 0.72 -18.44 11.62
C PRO A 75 1.22 -19.58 10.72
N PHE A 76 0.32 -20.43 10.23
CA PHE A 76 0.64 -21.53 9.31
C PHE A 76 0.69 -21.08 7.84
N MET A 77 0.25 -19.85 7.53
CA MET A 77 0.45 -19.27 6.21
C MET A 77 1.92 -18.86 6.04
N PRO A 78 2.61 -19.36 5.00
CA PRO A 78 4.04 -19.10 4.79
C PRO A 78 4.32 -17.72 4.16
N ASP A 79 3.48 -16.75 4.48
CA ASP A 79 3.57 -15.41 3.90
C ASP A 79 4.58 -14.54 4.66
N THR A 80 5.56 -14.01 3.91
CA THR A 80 6.53 -13.05 4.43
C THR A 80 6.35 -11.70 3.76
N PRO A 81 6.62 -10.57 4.45
CA PRO A 81 6.60 -9.24 3.85
C PRO A 81 7.39 -9.17 2.56
N GLN A 82 8.61 -9.70 2.57
CA GLN A 82 9.53 -9.67 1.44
C GLN A 82 8.97 -10.41 0.22
N ARG A 83 8.36 -11.59 0.40
CA ARG A 83 7.74 -12.33 -0.70
C ARG A 83 6.53 -11.60 -1.29
N ILE A 84 5.73 -10.98 -0.45
CA ILE A 84 4.54 -10.24 -0.90
C ILE A 84 4.93 -8.92 -1.57
N ALA A 85 6.05 -8.29 -1.18
CA ALA A 85 6.55 -7.05 -1.75
C ALA A 85 7.13 -7.20 -3.17
N THR A 86 7.34 -8.43 -3.69
CA THR A 86 7.73 -8.64 -5.08
C THR A 86 6.77 -7.92 -6.05
N ASP A 87 7.30 -7.26 -7.08
CA ASP A 87 6.54 -6.52 -8.10
C ASP A 87 5.57 -5.45 -7.55
N THR A 88 5.88 -4.80 -6.44
CA THR A 88 4.98 -3.83 -5.80
C THR A 88 4.71 -2.64 -6.72
N SER A 89 5.70 -2.14 -7.47
CA SER A 89 5.52 -1.04 -8.43
C SER A 89 4.40 -1.29 -9.45
N GLN A 90 4.19 -2.54 -9.84
CA GLN A 90 3.14 -2.94 -10.78
C GLN A 90 1.80 -3.22 -10.11
N LYS A 91 1.81 -3.36 -8.79
CA LYS A 91 0.63 -3.72 -8.01
C LYS A 91 -0.12 -2.50 -7.48
N LEU A 92 0.58 -1.39 -7.22
CA LEU A 92 -0.01 -0.19 -6.61
C LEU A 92 -1.17 0.37 -7.44
N ALA A 93 -0.99 0.50 -8.76
CA ALA A 93 -2.02 0.99 -9.65
C ALA A 93 -3.32 0.16 -9.58
N ILE A 94 -3.19 -1.16 -9.62
CA ILE A 94 -4.33 -2.09 -9.65
C ILE A 94 -5.01 -2.19 -8.27
N ARG A 95 -4.23 -2.05 -7.19
CA ARG A 95 -4.71 -2.28 -5.82
C ARG A 95 -5.28 -1.03 -5.18
N PHE A 96 -4.70 0.13 -5.48
CA PHE A 96 -5.09 1.41 -4.87
C PHE A 96 -5.54 2.43 -5.91
N GLY A 97 -4.90 2.50 -7.08
CA GLY A 97 -5.25 3.45 -8.12
C GLY A 97 -6.70 3.32 -8.59
N GLU A 98 -7.23 2.11 -8.68
CA GLU A 98 -8.64 1.89 -9.03
C GLU A 98 -9.60 2.39 -7.93
N THR A 99 -9.20 2.30 -6.66
CA THR A 99 -9.96 2.90 -5.55
C THR A 99 -9.97 4.43 -5.67
N ILE A 100 -8.81 5.04 -5.93
CA ILE A 100 -8.71 6.51 -6.10
C ILE A 100 -9.60 6.99 -7.26
N LYS A 101 -9.55 6.30 -8.41
CA LYS A 101 -10.40 6.63 -9.57
C LYS A 101 -11.88 6.50 -9.24
N ALA A 102 -12.26 5.48 -8.47
CA ALA A 102 -13.64 5.29 -8.06
C ALA A 102 -14.12 6.42 -7.12
N TYR A 103 -13.25 6.86 -6.18
CA TYR A 103 -13.54 8.03 -5.35
C TYR A 103 -13.71 9.30 -6.18
N ALA A 104 -12.84 9.53 -7.16
CA ALA A 104 -12.92 10.69 -8.03
C ALA A 104 -14.15 10.71 -8.95
N ALA A 105 -14.72 9.54 -9.23
CA ALA A 105 -15.90 9.40 -10.10
C ALA A 105 -17.23 9.41 -9.34
N ASP A 106 -17.23 9.26 -8.03
CA ASP A 106 -18.42 9.19 -7.19
C ASP A 106 -18.75 10.56 -6.57
N GLU A 107 -20.00 11.01 -6.70
CA GLU A 107 -20.45 12.30 -6.19
C GLU A 107 -20.49 12.39 -4.65
N ASN A 108 -20.54 11.24 -3.97
CA ASN A 108 -20.66 11.13 -2.52
C ASN A 108 -19.33 10.86 -1.82
N LEU A 109 -18.28 10.52 -2.58
CA LEU A 109 -16.95 10.22 -2.06
C LEU A 109 -15.98 11.35 -2.44
N LYS A 110 -14.98 11.57 -1.60
CA LYS A 110 -13.94 12.57 -1.86
C LYS A 110 -12.57 11.89 -1.78
N VAL A 111 -11.74 12.11 -2.77
CA VAL A 111 -10.33 11.64 -2.75
C VAL A 111 -9.61 12.19 -1.51
N ASP A 112 -10.02 13.36 -1.03
CA ASP A 112 -9.47 13.98 0.18
C ASP A 112 -9.77 13.19 1.48
N ASP A 113 -10.77 12.33 1.50
CA ASP A 113 -11.09 11.46 2.65
C ASP A 113 -10.12 10.27 2.77
N LEU A 114 -9.37 9.96 1.71
CA LEU A 114 -8.35 8.93 1.73
C LEU A 114 -7.14 9.39 2.57
N GLN A 115 -6.80 8.63 3.61
CA GLN A 115 -5.70 8.94 4.54
C GLN A 115 -4.63 7.85 4.55
N MET A 116 -5.06 6.59 4.52
CA MET A 116 -4.14 5.46 4.65
C MET A 116 -3.55 5.04 3.30
N ILE A 117 -4.29 5.19 2.20
CA ILE A 117 -3.74 4.94 0.85
C ILE A 117 -2.56 5.87 0.56
N PRO A 118 -2.62 7.20 0.78
CA PRO A 118 -1.45 8.07 0.67
C PRO A 118 -0.29 7.63 1.56
N LEU A 119 -0.56 7.27 2.82
CA LEU A 119 0.46 6.76 3.73
C LEU A 119 1.13 5.47 3.20
N VAL A 120 0.38 4.59 2.54
CA VAL A 120 0.95 3.39 1.91
C VAL A 120 1.88 3.76 0.76
N PHE A 121 1.56 4.79 -0.01
CA PHE A 121 2.42 5.28 -1.09
C PHE A 121 3.71 5.89 -0.53
N ALA A 122 3.60 6.73 0.51
CA ALA A 122 4.78 7.24 1.22
C ALA A 122 5.63 6.10 1.80
N GLY A 123 4.99 5.12 2.44
CA GLY A 123 5.64 3.92 2.94
C GLY A 123 6.37 3.13 1.85
N TRP A 124 5.77 3.02 0.66
CA TRP A 124 6.43 2.35 -0.46
C TRP A 124 7.66 3.12 -0.96
N MET A 125 7.58 4.44 -1.11
CA MET A 125 8.76 5.24 -1.47
C MET A 125 9.84 5.15 -0.40
N ARG A 126 9.44 5.14 0.88
CA ARG A 126 10.36 4.90 2.00
C ARG A 126 10.99 3.49 1.95
N TYR A 127 10.23 2.46 1.56
CA TYR A 127 10.72 1.10 1.36
C TYR A 127 11.83 1.03 0.29
N LEU A 128 11.70 1.81 -0.79
CA LEU A 128 12.71 1.84 -1.85
C LEU A 128 14.10 2.32 -1.38
N MET A 129 14.20 3.00 -0.25
CA MET A 129 15.47 3.36 0.36
C MET A 129 16.25 2.15 0.91
N ALA A 130 15.63 0.96 0.98
CA ALA A 130 16.23 -0.29 1.43
C ALA A 130 16.83 -0.22 2.86
N VAL A 131 16.26 0.61 3.72
CA VAL A 131 16.69 0.78 5.12
C VAL A 131 15.45 0.68 6.02
N ASP A 132 15.49 -0.14 7.04
CA ASP A 132 14.41 -0.28 8.01
C ASP A 132 14.40 0.84 9.07
N ASP A 133 13.45 0.81 9.98
CA ASP A 133 13.32 1.81 11.04
C ASP A 133 14.41 1.70 12.12
N GLU A 134 15.12 0.57 12.21
CA GLU A 134 16.32 0.40 13.03
C GLU A 134 17.60 0.85 12.28
N ARG A 135 17.46 1.45 11.08
CA ARG A 135 18.55 1.87 10.19
C ARG A 135 19.42 0.73 9.66
N LYS A 136 18.84 -0.48 9.60
CA LYS A 136 19.50 -1.65 8.99
C LYS A 136 19.14 -1.72 7.52
N HIS A 137 20.13 -2.01 6.68
CA HIS A 137 19.88 -2.28 5.28
C HIS A 137 19.21 -3.63 5.10
N PHE A 138 18.25 -3.69 4.19
CA PHE A 138 17.62 -4.91 3.72
C PHE A 138 17.64 -4.97 2.19
N GLU A 139 17.52 -6.18 1.65
CA GLU A 139 17.43 -6.38 0.21
C GLU A 139 16.02 -6.10 -0.27
N LEU A 140 15.88 -5.23 -1.29
CA LEU A 140 14.59 -5.00 -1.93
C LEU A 140 14.11 -6.25 -2.64
N SER A 141 12.82 -6.54 -2.53
CA SER A 141 12.21 -7.64 -3.24
C SER A 141 12.25 -7.39 -4.76
N PRO A 142 12.40 -8.43 -5.59
CA PRO A 142 12.46 -8.27 -7.04
C PRO A 142 11.28 -7.45 -7.58
N ASP A 143 11.60 -6.44 -8.39
CA ASP A 143 10.61 -5.57 -9.01
C ASP A 143 11.21 -4.98 -10.29
N PRO A 144 10.51 -5.05 -11.43
CA PRO A 144 11.06 -4.65 -12.73
C PRO A 144 11.36 -3.16 -12.86
N LEU A 145 10.75 -2.31 -12.02
CA LEU A 145 10.97 -0.86 -12.08
C LEU A 145 12.08 -0.37 -11.14
N LEU A 146 12.69 -1.21 -10.30
CA LEU A 146 13.75 -0.77 -9.38
C LEU A 146 14.92 -0.11 -10.09
N ALA A 147 15.34 -0.65 -11.24
CA ALA A 147 16.45 -0.08 -12.03
C ALA A 147 16.16 1.34 -12.55
N GLU A 148 14.88 1.67 -12.73
CA GLU A 148 14.44 3.01 -13.18
C GLU A 148 14.22 3.96 -12.00
N ILE A 149 13.65 3.47 -10.89
CA ILE A 149 13.17 4.31 -9.80
C ILE A 149 14.26 4.55 -8.74
N CYS A 150 15.02 3.51 -8.34
CA CYS A 150 16.01 3.65 -7.28
C CYS A 150 17.07 4.73 -7.53
N PRO A 151 17.59 4.92 -8.77
CA PRO A 151 18.53 6.01 -9.03
C PRO A 151 17.94 7.41 -8.77
N GLN A 152 16.62 7.58 -8.88
CA GLN A 152 15.96 8.87 -8.66
C GLN A 152 15.96 9.28 -7.19
N ILE A 153 16.02 8.33 -6.26
CA ILE A 153 15.97 8.55 -4.80
C ILE A 153 17.31 8.28 -4.09
N GLU A 154 18.36 7.92 -4.83
CA GLU A 154 19.66 7.51 -4.26
C GLU A 154 20.30 8.56 -3.34
N GLY A 155 19.99 9.84 -3.56
CA GLY A 155 20.47 10.96 -2.74
C GLY A 155 19.69 11.19 -1.45
N ILE A 156 18.52 10.60 -1.27
CA ILE A 156 17.64 10.86 -0.12
C ILE A 156 18.13 10.08 1.09
N ARG A 157 18.17 10.76 2.24
CA ARG A 157 18.52 10.16 3.53
C ARG A 157 17.35 10.21 4.50
N LEU A 158 17.35 9.29 5.45
CA LEU A 158 16.38 9.31 6.54
C LEU A 158 16.47 10.60 7.33
N GLY A 159 15.37 11.35 7.38
CA GLY A 159 15.24 12.62 8.04
C GLY A 159 15.35 13.83 7.12
N ASP A 160 15.60 13.64 5.83
CA ASP A 160 15.50 14.71 4.84
C ASP A 160 14.02 15.15 4.72
N THR A 161 13.80 16.46 4.72
CA THR A 161 12.44 17.05 4.68
C THR A 161 12.14 17.75 3.36
N ASP A 162 13.17 18.10 2.60
CA ASP A 162 13.03 18.79 1.31
C ASP A 162 13.32 17.80 0.17
N VAL A 163 12.40 16.87 -0.02
CA VAL A 163 12.54 15.78 -0.99
C VAL A 163 11.51 15.85 -2.13
N GLU A 164 10.58 16.79 -2.07
CA GLU A 164 9.45 16.88 -3.01
C GLU A 164 9.91 16.90 -4.48
N ASP A 165 10.87 17.76 -4.81
CA ASP A 165 11.35 17.87 -6.19
C ASP A 165 11.98 16.58 -6.70
N VAL A 166 12.59 15.80 -5.81
CA VAL A 166 13.25 14.53 -6.14
C VAL A 166 12.22 13.42 -6.37
N ILE A 167 11.19 13.34 -5.55
CA ILE A 167 10.17 12.28 -5.63
C ILE A 167 9.02 12.63 -6.60
N ARG A 168 8.89 13.89 -7.00
CA ARG A 168 7.85 14.37 -7.91
C ARG A 168 7.71 13.53 -9.19
N PRO A 169 8.77 13.18 -9.93
CA PRO A 169 8.64 12.35 -11.14
C PRO A 169 8.04 10.97 -10.86
N ILE A 170 8.31 10.41 -9.67
CA ILE A 170 7.71 9.14 -9.23
C ILE A 170 6.23 9.35 -8.93
N MET A 171 5.87 10.41 -8.19
CA MET A 171 4.49 10.71 -7.79
C MET A 171 3.58 11.05 -8.99
N GLU A 172 4.13 11.64 -10.04
CA GLU A 172 3.43 11.91 -11.30
C GLU A 172 3.23 10.67 -12.17
N ASN A 173 3.94 9.56 -11.86
CA ASN A 173 3.92 8.38 -12.70
C ASN A 173 2.64 7.54 -12.52
N ALA A 174 1.64 7.79 -13.36
CA ALA A 174 0.38 7.06 -13.37
C ALA A 174 0.51 5.56 -13.66
N LYS A 175 1.64 5.09 -14.21
CA LYS A 175 1.86 3.63 -14.38
C LYS A 175 2.08 2.94 -13.04
N ILE A 176 2.68 3.65 -12.07
CA ILE A 176 2.95 3.13 -10.72
C ILE A 176 1.70 3.22 -9.86
N PHE A 177 1.08 4.40 -9.76
CA PHE A 177 -0.02 4.65 -8.83
C PHE A 177 -1.42 4.51 -9.46
N GLY A 178 -1.50 4.38 -10.78
CA GLY A 178 -2.77 4.34 -11.51
C GLY A 178 -3.34 5.71 -11.83
N VAL A 179 -2.85 6.75 -11.17
CA VAL A 179 -3.16 8.18 -11.35
C VAL A 179 -1.89 9.01 -11.17
N ASN A 180 -1.88 10.23 -11.70
CA ASN A 180 -0.90 11.25 -11.30
C ASN A 180 -1.35 11.78 -9.94
N LEU A 181 -0.52 11.66 -8.89
CA LEU A 181 -0.91 12.01 -7.52
C LEU A 181 -1.14 13.52 -7.33
N TYR A 182 -0.44 14.36 -8.10
CA TYR A 182 -0.68 15.81 -8.10
C TYR A 182 -2.04 16.15 -8.70
N GLU A 183 -2.36 15.58 -9.87
CA GLU A 183 -3.66 15.79 -10.53
C GLU A 183 -4.82 15.22 -9.71
N ALA A 184 -4.58 14.16 -8.97
CA ALA A 184 -5.56 13.55 -8.07
C ALA A 184 -5.74 14.30 -6.75
N GLY A 185 -4.94 15.34 -6.46
CA GLY A 185 -4.99 16.10 -5.22
C GLY A 185 -4.50 15.31 -3.99
N MET A 186 -3.59 14.35 -4.19
CA MET A 186 -3.08 13.49 -3.13
C MET A 186 -1.61 13.76 -2.77
N ALA A 187 -0.90 14.57 -3.55
CA ALA A 187 0.54 14.77 -3.38
C ALA A 187 0.91 15.26 -1.98
N ASP A 188 0.16 16.21 -1.44
CA ASP A 188 0.41 16.80 -0.11
C ASP A 188 0.21 15.79 1.06
N LYS A 189 -0.35 14.61 0.78
CA LYS A 189 -0.60 13.57 1.78
C LYS A 189 0.41 12.42 1.71
N VAL A 190 1.20 12.41 0.66
CA VAL A 190 2.25 11.42 0.41
C VAL A 190 3.61 12.00 0.79
#